data_6d06c1cbcd706a415d59561179729b69
#
_entry.id   6d06c1cbcd706a415d59561179729b69
#
_cell.length_a   1.000
_cell.length_b   1.000
_cell.length_c   1.000
_cell.angle_alpha   90.00
_cell.angle_beta   90.00
_cell.angle_gamma   90.00
#
_symmetry.space_group_name_H-M   'P 1'
#
loop_
_entity.id
_entity.type
_entity.pdbx_description
1 polymer ?
#
loop_
_entity_poly.entity_id
_entity_poly.type
_entity_poly.pdbx_seq_one_letter_code
_entity_poly.pdbx_strand_id
1 'polypeptide(L)' 'MAITGKILNHVMKKFMKAEVAQNARVQVELPNGDMYDMTDVMLLENAILGDNETHRLVFRCRKSPYNIGKIIGKL' A
#
# COMPACT_ATOMS: atom_id res chain seq x y z
N MET A 1 9.48 4.53 10.80
CA MET A 1 8.72 3.40 11.36
C MET A 1 7.89 2.75 10.28
N ALA A 2 7.90 1.44 10.20
CA ALA A 2 7.13 0.74 9.19
C ALA A 2 5.65 0.66 9.55
N ILE A 3 4.78 0.75 8.56
CA ILE A 3 3.35 0.56 8.72
C ILE A 3 3.08 -0.94 8.89
N THR A 4 2.28 -1.29 9.90
CA THR A 4 1.82 -2.68 10.11
C THR A 4 0.52 -2.92 9.36
N GLY A 5 0.15 -4.20 9.18
CA GLY A 5 -1.13 -4.57 8.59
C GLY A 5 -2.32 -4.02 9.36
N LYS A 6 -2.21 -3.93 10.70
CA LYS A 6 -3.25 -3.35 11.54
C LYS A 6 -3.50 -1.87 11.24
N ILE A 7 -2.42 -1.11 11.09
CA ILE A 7 -2.50 0.31 10.75
C ILE A 7 -3.07 0.48 9.35
N LEU A 8 -2.58 -0.29 8.39
CA LEU A 8 -3.06 -0.24 7.01
C LEU A 8 -4.55 -0.54 6.93
N ASN A 9 -5.01 -1.58 7.63
CA ASN A 9 -6.43 -1.95 7.66
C ASN A 9 -7.31 -0.81 8.21
N HIS A 10 -6.86 -0.17 9.28
CA HIS A 10 -7.57 0.95 9.89
C HIS A 10 -7.73 2.13 8.89
N VAL A 11 -6.66 2.47 8.21
CA VAL A 11 -6.64 3.54 7.22
C VAL A 11 -7.54 3.20 6.03
N MET A 12 -7.44 1.98 5.52
CA MET A 12 -8.23 1.53 4.38
C MET A 12 -9.73 1.56 4.68
N LYS A 13 -10.14 1.15 5.88
CA LYS A 13 -11.54 1.23 6.29
C LYS A 13 -12.07 2.66 6.25
N LYS A 14 -11.25 3.62 6.65
CA LYS A 14 -11.63 5.03 6.64
C LYS A 14 -11.88 5.54 5.22
N PHE A 15 -10.99 5.23 4.28
CA PHE A 15 -11.12 5.65 2.90
C PHE A 15 -12.22 4.88 2.13
N MET A 16 -12.41 3.60 2.46
CA MET A 16 -13.39 2.75 1.77
C MET A 16 -14.85 3.13 2.03
N LYS A 17 -15.11 4.08 2.91
CA LYS A 17 -16.43 4.67 3.04
C LYS A 17 -16.85 5.47 1.80
N ALA A 18 -15.90 5.95 1.05
CA ALA A 18 -16.16 6.65 -0.21
C ALA A 18 -16.17 5.63 -1.36
N GLU A 19 -17.25 5.63 -2.15
CA GLU A 19 -17.39 4.69 -3.27
C GLU A 19 -16.27 4.87 -4.31
N VAL A 20 -15.88 6.10 -4.55
CA VAL A 20 -14.79 6.40 -5.50
C VAL A 20 -13.48 5.72 -5.10
N ALA A 21 -13.22 5.57 -3.81
CA ALA A 21 -12.02 4.89 -3.33
C ALA A 21 -12.07 3.38 -3.55
N GLN A 22 -13.26 2.77 -3.52
CA GLN A 22 -13.44 1.33 -3.72
C GLN A 22 -13.07 0.89 -5.14
N ASN A 23 -13.21 1.78 -6.10
CA ASN A 23 -12.93 1.52 -7.51
C ASN A 23 -11.63 2.18 -7.97
N ALA A 24 -10.89 2.78 -7.06
CA ALA A 24 -9.64 3.45 -7.38
C ALA A 24 -8.52 2.46 -7.63
N ARG A 25 -7.64 2.80 -8.56
CA ARG A 25 -6.40 2.07 -8.77
C ARG A 25 -5.48 2.27 -7.56
N VAL A 26 -4.90 1.19 -7.08
CA VAL A 26 -3.95 1.27 -5.96
C VAL A 26 -2.54 1.45 -6.51
N GLN A 27 -1.89 2.51 -6.08
CA GLN A 27 -0.53 2.83 -6.49
C GLN A 27 0.37 3.07 -5.28
N VAL A 28 1.66 2.88 -5.50
CA VAL A 28 2.70 3.21 -4.53
C VAL A 28 3.61 4.25 -5.15
N GLU A 29 3.82 5.34 -4.43
CA GLU A 29 4.75 6.39 -4.84
C GLU A 29 6.10 6.19 -4.17
N LEU A 30 7.17 6.19 -4.97
CA LEU A 30 8.53 6.16 -4.46
C LEU A 30 9.03 7.58 -4.15
N PRO A 31 10.08 7.71 -3.33
CA PRO A 31 10.61 9.04 -2.97
C PRO A 31 11.06 9.89 -4.15
N ASN A 32 11.40 9.27 -5.27
CA ASN A 32 11.79 9.98 -6.49
C ASN A 32 10.60 10.47 -7.33
N GLY A 33 9.37 10.20 -6.88
CA GLY A 33 8.16 10.57 -7.60
C GLY A 33 7.63 9.51 -8.56
N ASP A 34 8.33 8.41 -8.75
CA ASP A 34 7.85 7.32 -9.60
C ASP A 34 6.64 6.64 -8.97
N MET A 35 5.66 6.33 -9.81
CA MET A 35 4.44 5.63 -9.39
C MET A 35 4.46 4.19 -9.88
N TYR A 36 4.03 3.29 -9.01
CA TYR A 36 3.92 1.86 -9.30
C TYR A 36 2.51 1.39 -9.03
N ASP A 37 1.94 0.63 -9.96
CA ASP A 37 0.64 -0.02 -9.77
C ASP A 37 0.82 -1.26 -8.92
N MET A 38 -0.02 -1.42 -7.90
CA MET A 38 -0.05 -2.64 -7.11
C MET A 38 -0.65 -3.77 -7.95
N THR A 39 0.05 -4.88 -8.06
CA THR A 39 -0.38 -6.04 -8.86
C THR A 39 -0.73 -7.25 -8.02
N ASP A 40 -0.10 -7.40 -6.86
CA ASP A 40 -0.29 -8.55 -5.97
C ASP A 40 -0.12 -8.16 -4.52
N VAL A 41 -0.80 -8.89 -3.64
CA VAL A 41 -0.60 -8.83 -2.19
C VAL A 41 -0.35 -10.23 -1.69
N MET A 42 0.72 -10.42 -0.92
CA MET A 42 1.08 -11.72 -0.38
C MET A 42 1.36 -11.63 1.12
N LEU A 43 0.98 -12.67 1.84
CA LEU A 43 1.42 -12.88 3.20
C LEU A 43 2.52 -13.92 3.20
N LEU A 44 3.70 -13.53 3.63
CA LEU A 44 4.85 -14.42 3.69
C LEU A 44 5.21 -14.72 5.14
N GLU A 45 5.42 -15.97 5.41
CA GLU A 45 6.08 -16.43 6.62
C GLU A 45 7.57 -16.31 6.39
N ASN A 46 8.27 -15.68 7.33
CA ASN A 46 9.68 -15.49 7.18
C ASN A 46 10.39 -15.61 8.52
N ALA A 47 11.47 -16.33 8.50
CA ALA A 47 12.18 -16.67 9.71
C ALA A 47 12.92 -15.49 10.34
N ILE A 48 13.42 -14.52 9.54
CA ILE A 48 14.33 -13.51 10.07
C ILE A 48 14.04 -12.15 9.46
N LEU A 49 13.30 -11.31 10.20
CA LEU A 49 13.03 -9.92 9.82
C LEU A 49 13.39 -8.92 10.92
N GLY A 50 14.12 -9.34 11.90
CA GLY A 50 14.37 -8.59 13.12
C GLY A 50 14.06 -9.46 14.32
N ASP A 51 14.01 -8.90 15.50
CA ASP A 51 13.97 -9.67 16.73
C ASP A 51 12.66 -10.43 16.94
N ASN A 52 11.55 -9.90 16.48
CA ASN A 52 10.22 -10.42 16.79
C ASN A 52 9.30 -10.59 15.57
N GLU A 53 9.75 -10.27 14.39
CA GLU A 53 8.92 -10.32 13.20
C GLU A 53 9.08 -11.65 12.48
N THR A 54 7.98 -12.40 12.36
CA THR A 54 7.95 -13.70 11.70
C THR A 54 7.17 -13.71 10.39
N HIS A 55 6.37 -12.68 10.16
CA HIS A 55 5.50 -12.57 9.00
C HIS A 55 5.57 -11.18 8.38
N ARG A 56 5.32 -11.10 7.09
CA ARG A 56 5.23 -9.83 6.38
C ARG A 56 4.18 -9.86 5.29
N LEU A 57 3.51 -8.73 5.13
CA LEU A 57 2.69 -8.46 3.95
C LEU A 57 3.58 -7.85 2.88
N VAL A 58 3.55 -8.41 1.70
CA VAL A 58 4.34 -7.93 0.57
C VAL A 58 3.42 -7.51 -0.56
N PHE A 59 3.57 -6.28 -1.01
CA PHE A 59 2.86 -5.75 -2.16
C PHE A 59 3.80 -5.75 -3.35
N ARG A 60 3.46 -6.53 -4.38
CA ARG A 60 4.18 -6.47 -5.64
C ARG A 60 3.62 -5.34 -6.48
N CYS A 61 4.50 -4.67 -7.18
CA CYS A 61 4.14 -3.51 -7.99
C CYS A 61 4.87 -3.56 -9.32
N ARG A 62 4.30 -2.89 -10.32
CA ARG A 62 4.99 -2.60 -11.58
C ARG A 62 4.88 -1.13 -11.89
N LYS A 63 5.86 -0.59 -12.63
CA LYS A 63 5.88 0.83 -12.94
C LYS A 63 4.63 1.25 -13.68
N SER A 64 4.00 2.34 -13.22
CA SER A 64 2.80 2.89 -13.82
C SER A 64 3.14 4.06 -14.75
N PRO A 65 2.47 4.17 -15.91
CA PRO A 65 2.57 5.37 -16.74
C PRO A 65 1.77 6.56 -16.18
N TYR A 66 0.92 6.31 -15.16
CA TYR A 66 0.00 7.31 -14.60
C TYR A 66 0.57 7.87 -13.31
N ASN A 67 1.15 9.06 -13.38
CA ASN A 67 1.79 9.69 -12.23
C ASN A 67 1.29 11.11 -11.94
N ILE A 68 0.23 11.54 -12.61
CA ILE A 68 -0.34 12.87 -12.43
C ILE A 68 -1.68 12.76 -11.72
N GLY A 69 -1.89 13.60 -10.71
CA GLY A 69 -3.14 13.60 -9.99
C GLY A 69 -3.21 14.71 -8.97
N LYS A 70 -4.37 14.81 -8.34
CA LYS A 70 -4.66 15.81 -7.32
C LYS A 70 -5.02 15.11 -6.01
N ILE A 71 -4.41 15.53 -4.92
CA ILE A 71 -4.74 14.99 -3.60
C ILE A 71 -6.10 15.55 -3.16
N ILE A 72 -7.06 14.65 -2.93
CA ILE A 72 -8.39 14.99 -2.41
C ILE A 72 -8.67 14.35 -1.05
N GLY A 73 -7.75 13.51 -0.55
CA GLY A 73 -7.83 12.91 0.77
C GLY A 73 -6.45 12.46 1.21
N LYS A 74 -6.17 12.58 2.50
CA LYS A 74 -4.87 12.23 3.07
C LYS A 74 -5.05 11.80 4.53
N LEU A 75 -4.15 10.97 4.98
CA LEU A 75 -4.03 10.62 6.40
C LEU A 75 -3.71 11.82 7.27
#